data_915ca60c875d0618ca70985f3db95b52
#
_entry.id   915ca60c875d0618ca70985f3db95b52
#
_cell.length_a   1.000
_cell.length_b   1.000
_cell.length_c   1.000
_cell.angle_alpha   90.00
_cell.angle_beta   90.00
_cell.angle_gamma   90.00
#
_symmetry.space_group_name_H-M   'P 1'
#
loop_
_entity.id
_entity.type
_entity.pdbx_description
1 polymer ?
#
loop_
_entity_poly.entity_id
_entity_poly.type
_entity_poly.pdbx_seq_one_letter_code
_entity_poly.pdbx_strand_id
1 'polypeptide(L)'
;MVEQVEISSFDLRYEDCRLKSTQTEKALLTSILERGIRDPLQGVDVDGWRILLDGFKRYRCAKKLHIEIVPYRSLGQDEVCGIIDLIRFSNVKSLGVLEQARLIDELKTGHRMSHSDIAALLEKSRSWVSMRSGVIREMSEY
;
A
#
# COMPACT_ATOMS: atom_id res chain seq x y z
N MET A 1 -7.77 14.61 -5.15
CA MET A 1 -8.13 15.61 -4.15
C MET A 1 -7.82 15.10 -2.75
N VAL A 2 -7.14 15.88 -1.94
CA VAL A 2 -6.75 15.49 -0.59
C VAL A 2 -7.83 15.94 0.40
N GLU A 3 -8.23 15.04 1.29
CA GLU A 3 -9.17 15.36 2.36
C GLU A 3 -8.54 15.09 3.72
N GLN A 4 -9.08 15.67 4.77
CA GLN A 4 -8.64 15.46 6.15
C GLN A 4 -9.56 14.43 6.78
N VAL A 5 -8.99 13.32 7.24
CA VAL A 5 -9.78 12.20 7.77
C VAL A 5 -9.27 11.78 9.16
N GLU A 6 -10.15 11.14 9.92
CA GLU A 6 -9.77 10.59 11.22
C GLU A 6 -8.87 9.39 11.07
N ILE A 7 -7.78 9.35 11.84
CA ILE A 7 -6.83 8.24 11.79
C ILE A 7 -7.47 6.90 12.19
N SER A 8 -8.47 6.95 13.06
CA SER A 8 -9.18 5.75 13.50
C SER A 8 -10.08 5.13 12.44
N SER A 9 -10.30 5.82 11.31
CA SER A 9 -11.22 5.36 10.26
C SER A 9 -10.59 4.35 9.30
N PHE A 10 -9.28 4.08 9.39
CA PHE A 10 -8.59 3.23 8.44
C PHE A 10 -8.71 1.74 8.76
N ASP A 11 -8.95 0.93 7.73
CA ASP A 11 -8.81 -0.51 7.74
C ASP A 11 -7.40 -0.85 7.28
N LEU A 12 -6.67 -1.64 8.06
CA LEU A 12 -5.25 -1.91 7.85
C LEU A 12 -4.98 -3.31 7.27
N ARG A 13 -5.92 -3.89 6.56
CA ARG A 13 -5.81 -5.27 6.05
C ARG A 13 -4.59 -5.52 5.16
N TYR A 14 -4.06 -4.49 4.50
CA TYR A 14 -2.90 -4.61 3.61
C TYR A 14 -1.57 -4.22 4.28
N GLU A 15 -1.55 -4.01 5.57
CA GLU A 15 -0.33 -3.58 6.27
C GLU A 15 0.81 -4.58 6.09
N ASP A 16 0.51 -5.87 6.10
CA ASP A 16 1.52 -6.92 5.97
C ASP A 16 2.14 -6.99 4.56
N CYS A 17 1.53 -6.36 3.57
CA CYS A 17 2.09 -6.26 2.22
C CYS A 17 3.23 -5.26 2.13
N ARG A 18 3.37 -4.37 3.12
CA ARG A 18 4.39 -3.33 3.13
C ARG A 18 5.50 -3.67 4.12
N LEU A 19 6.74 -3.36 3.72
CA LEU A 19 7.90 -3.62 4.56
C LEU A 19 7.98 -2.62 5.71
N LYS A 20 8.44 -3.11 6.86
CA LYS A 20 8.67 -2.27 8.04
C LYS A 20 10.16 -1.98 8.16
N SER A 21 10.50 -0.74 8.49
CA SER A 21 11.87 -0.32 8.72
C SER A 21 11.90 0.63 9.92
N THR A 22 12.48 0.16 11.02
CA THR A 22 12.59 0.95 12.25
C THR A 22 13.36 2.24 12.00
N GLN A 23 14.43 2.17 11.22
CA GLN A 23 15.27 3.32 10.90
C GLN A 23 14.51 4.37 10.10
N THR A 24 13.81 3.94 9.06
CA THR A 24 13.01 4.83 8.22
C THR A 24 11.87 5.45 9.03
N GLU A 25 11.22 4.66 9.89
CA GLU A 25 10.13 5.17 10.73
C GLU A 25 10.62 6.19 11.75
N LYS A 26 11.80 6.00 12.34
CA LYS A 26 12.39 6.97 13.27
C LYS A 26 12.67 8.30 12.58
N ALA A 27 13.25 8.27 11.39
CA ALA A 27 13.51 9.47 10.61
C ALA A 27 12.21 10.18 10.23
N LEU A 28 11.21 9.40 9.83
CA LEU A 28 9.90 9.92 9.48
C LEU A 28 9.18 10.53 10.69
N LEU A 29 9.30 9.88 11.85
CA LEU A 29 8.72 10.37 13.09
C LEU A 29 9.24 11.76 13.44
N THR A 30 10.57 11.95 13.34
CA THR A 30 11.21 13.25 13.56
C THR A 30 10.70 14.28 12.57
N SER A 31 10.61 13.93 11.29
CA SER A 31 10.12 14.82 10.24
C SER A 31 8.66 15.24 10.49
N ILE A 32 7.81 14.30 10.86
CA ILE A 32 6.40 14.57 11.13
C ILE A 32 6.23 15.45 12.37
N LEU A 33 7.05 15.20 13.41
CA LEU A 33 7.04 16.02 14.62
C LEU A 33 7.37 17.47 14.32
N GLU A 34 8.32 17.72 13.43
CA GLU A 34 8.76 19.06 13.07
C GLU A 34 7.86 19.76 12.05
N ARG A 35 7.33 19.03 11.07
CA ARG A 35 6.70 19.60 9.88
C ARG A 35 5.29 19.10 9.60
N GLY A 36 4.81 18.14 10.38
CA GLY A 36 3.53 17.49 10.12
C GLY A 36 3.63 16.49 8.96
N ILE A 37 2.49 15.91 8.61
CA ILE A 37 2.40 14.96 7.50
C ILE A 37 2.18 15.75 6.21
N ARG A 38 3.16 15.69 5.30
CA ARG A 38 3.10 16.42 4.03
C ARG A 38 2.44 15.62 2.92
N ASP A 39 2.84 14.34 2.81
CA ASP A 39 2.31 13.47 1.77
C ASP A 39 1.06 12.76 2.31
N PRO A 40 -0.05 12.82 1.58
CA PRO A 40 -1.28 12.16 2.05
C PRO A 40 -1.14 10.65 2.09
N LEU A 41 -1.83 10.02 3.03
CA LEU A 41 -2.06 8.59 3.01
C LEU A 41 -2.97 8.27 1.82
N GLN A 42 -2.85 7.07 1.26
CA GLN A 42 -3.64 6.67 0.09
C GLN A 42 -4.33 5.34 0.32
N GLY A 43 -5.55 5.22 -0.17
CA GLY A 43 -6.32 4.00 -0.06
C GLY A 43 -7.56 4.03 -0.93
N VAL A 44 -8.47 3.12 -0.67
CA VAL A 44 -9.75 3.05 -1.39
C VAL A 44 -10.91 3.12 -0.40
N ASP A 45 -12.03 3.67 -0.85
CA ASP A 45 -13.26 3.76 -0.06
C ASP A 45 -14.27 2.78 -0.64
N VAL A 46 -14.50 1.66 0.07
CA VAL A 46 -15.34 0.57 -0.40
C VAL A 46 -16.41 0.27 0.65
N ASP A 47 -17.67 0.48 0.29
CA ASP A 47 -18.84 0.14 1.13
C ASP A 47 -18.72 0.66 2.58
N GLY A 48 -18.28 1.91 2.73
CA GLY A 48 -18.12 2.53 4.04
C GLY A 48 -16.79 2.23 4.73
N TRP A 49 -15.96 1.36 4.15
CA TRP A 49 -14.62 1.06 4.66
C TRP A 49 -13.59 1.97 4.00
N ARG A 50 -12.66 2.50 4.79
CA ARG A 50 -11.51 3.23 4.26
C ARG A 50 -10.29 2.32 4.39
N ILE A 51 -9.92 1.67 3.29
CA ILE A 51 -8.88 0.65 3.25
C ILE A 51 -7.57 1.31 2.87
N LEU A 52 -6.61 1.33 3.80
CA LEU A 52 -5.31 1.95 3.57
C LEU A 52 -4.46 1.07 2.66
N LEU A 53 -3.87 1.66 1.62
CA LEU A 53 -2.98 0.98 0.69
C LEU A 53 -1.55 1.52 0.75
N ASP A 54 -1.36 2.80 1.07
CA ASP A 54 -0.06 3.43 1.16
C ASP A 54 -0.01 4.45 2.29
N GLY A 55 1.14 4.53 2.94
CA GLY A 55 1.34 5.45 4.06
C GLY A 55 1.28 4.79 5.43
N PHE A 56 1.49 3.47 5.53
CA PHE A 56 1.46 2.75 6.81
C PHE A 56 2.49 3.28 7.80
N LYS A 57 3.68 3.67 7.33
CA LYS A 57 4.70 4.28 8.20
C LYS A 57 4.22 5.61 8.76
N ARG A 58 3.61 6.44 7.91
CA ARG A 58 3.02 7.73 8.33
C ARG A 58 1.87 7.51 9.30
N TYR A 59 1.04 6.50 9.04
CA TYR A 59 -0.05 6.12 9.93
C TYR A 59 0.50 5.76 11.32
N ARG A 60 1.52 4.89 11.40
CA ARG A 60 2.09 4.48 12.68
C ARG A 60 2.74 5.65 13.43
N CYS A 61 3.44 6.53 12.70
CA CYS A 61 4.03 7.73 13.29
C CYS A 61 2.94 8.66 13.85
N ALA A 62 1.88 8.86 13.10
CA ALA A 62 0.77 9.70 13.53
C ALA A 62 0.12 9.14 14.82
N LYS A 63 -0.04 7.81 14.89
CA LYS A 63 -0.55 7.15 16.09
C LYS A 63 0.35 7.40 17.30
N LYS A 64 1.67 7.28 17.12
CA LYS A 64 2.64 7.52 18.19
C LYS A 64 2.64 8.97 18.67
N LEU A 65 2.39 9.90 17.78
CA LEU A 65 2.37 11.34 18.09
C LEU A 65 0.98 11.84 18.49
N HIS A 66 0.01 10.95 18.60
CA HIS A 66 -1.39 11.28 18.94
C HIS A 66 -2.02 12.29 17.97
N ILE A 67 -1.66 12.19 16.69
CA ILE A 67 -2.28 12.99 15.63
C ILE A 67 -3.58 12.29 15.22
N GLU A 68 -4.70 12.96 15.39
CA GLU A 68 -6.02 12.36 15.17
C GLU A 68 -6.52 12.55 13.73
N ILE A 69 -6.09 13.61 13.05
CA ILE A 69 -6.54 13.96 11.70
C ILE A 69 -5.35 13.95 10.77
N VAL A 70 -5.46 13.21 9.66
CA VAL A 70 -4.38 13.05 8.69
C VAL A 70 -4.86 13.34 7.28
N PRO A 71 -3.97 13.82 6.38
CA PRO A 71 -4.34 14.00 4.98
C PRO A 71 -4.46 12.66 4.27
N TYR A 72 -5.48 12.53 3.44
CA TYR A 72 -5.82 11.29 2.75
C TYR A 72 -6.23 11.57 1.31
N ARG A 73 -5.81 10.71 0.39
CA ARG A 73 -6.24 10.73 -1.01
C ARG A 73 -6.83 9.38 -1.37
N SER A 74 -8.09 9.38 -1.82
CA SER A 74 -8.74 8.17 -2.30
C SER A 74 -8.24 7.81 -3.70
N LEU A 75 -7.91 6.52 -3.91
CA LEU A 75 -7.58 5.98 -5.22
C LEU A 75 -8.82 5.40 -5.91
N GLY A 76 -9.99 5.55 -5.32
CA GLY A 76 -11.24 5.10 -5.89
C GLY A 76 -12.07 4.27 -4.92
N GLN A 77 -13.01 3.51 -5.48
CA GLN A 77 -13.99 2.75 -4.72
C GLN A 77 -13.88 1.24 -4.96
N ASP A 78 -12.75 0.79 -5.51
CA ASP A 78 -12.53 -0.63 -5.84
C ASP A 78 -11.14 -1.05 -5.39
N GLU A 79 -11.07 -2.13 -4.58
CA GLU A 79 -9.80 -2.63 -4.04
C GLU A 79 -8.82 -3.04 -5.13
N VAL A 80 -9.29 -3.80 -6.12
CA VAL A 80 -8.44 -4.29 -7.21
C VAL A 80 -7.86 -3.12 -8.00
N CYS A 81 -8.72 -2.18 -8.41
CA CYS A 81 -8.29 -1.00 -9.16
C CYS A 81 -7.30 -0.16 -8.35
N GLY A 82 -7.54 0.01 -7.05
CA GLY A 82 -6.64 0.76 -6.18
C GLY A 82 -5.27 0.11 -6.05
N ILE A 83 -5.21 -1.20 -5.86
CA ILE A 83 -3.95 -1.95 -5.80
C ILE A 83 -3.20 -1.87 -7.14
N ILE A 84 -3.91 -2.05 -8.25
CA ILE A 84 -3.33 -1.95 -9.58
C ILE A 84 -2.72 -0.55 -9.81
N ASP A 85 -3.46 0.49 -9.47
CA ASP A 85 -2.98 1.87 -9.61
C ASP A 85 -1.75 2.13 -8.75
N LEU A 86 -1.74 1.60 -7.53
CA LEU A 86 -0.60 1.74 -6.63
C LEU A 86 0.66 1.12 -7.25
N ILE A 87 0.54 -0.08 -7.83
CA ILE A 87 1.67 -0.76 -8.46
C ILE A 87 2.13 -0.02 -9.72
N ARG A 88 1.17 0.40 -10.58
CA ARG A 88 1.48 1.05 -11.86
C ARG A 88 2.19 2.39 -11.69
N PHE A 89 1.74 3.20 -10.73
CA PHE A 89 2.19 4.58 -10.58
C PHE A 89 3.25 4.77 -9.50
N SER A 90 3.65 3.70 -8.80
CA SER A 90 4.72 3.75 -7.82
C SER A 90 6.09 3.59 -8.49
N ASN A 91 7.12 4.09 -7.83
CA ASN A 91 8.50 3.86 -8.25
C ASN A 91 9.19 2.90 -7.26
N VAL A 92 10.42 2.49 -7.59
CA VAL A 92 11.17 1.51 -6.80
C VAL A 92 11.41 1.99 -5.35
N LYS A 93 11.46 3.30 -5.13
CA LYS A 93 11.65 3.86 -3.79
C LYS A 93 10.40 3.74 -2.94
N SER A 94 9.23 3.93 -3.54
CA SER A 94 7.96 3.91 -2.81
C SER A 94 7.38 2.51 -2.69
N LEU A 95 7.63 1.64 -3.67
CA LEU A 95 7.10 0.27 -3.68
C LEU A 95 8.13 -0.67 -4.30
N GLY A 96 8.89 -1.34 -3.44
CA GLY A 96 9.93 -2.27 -3.87
C GLY A 96 9.38 -3.56 -4.48
N VAL A 97 10.27 -4.39 -5.04
CA VAL A 97 9.90 -5.63 -5.72
C VAL A 97 9.15 -6.59 -4.79
N LEU A 98 9.59 -6.73 -3.54
CA LEU A 98 8.93 -7.63 -2.59
C LEU A 98 7.53 -7.12 -2.24
N GLU A 99 7.36 -5.82 -2.07
CA GLU A 99 6.05 -5.23 -1.80
C GLU A 99 5.12 -5.41 -2.99
N GLN A 100 5.63 -5.21 -4.22
CA GLN A 100 4.87 -5.48 -5.44
C GLN A 100 4.43 -6.95 -5.49
N ALA A 101 5.35 -7.87 -5.17
CA ALA A 101 5.08 -9.30 -5.17
C ALA A 101 3.98 -9.66 -4.15
N ARG A 102 4.01 -9.08 -2.97
CA ARG A 102 2.99 -9.31 -1.94
C ARG A 102 1.61 -8.79 -2.36
N LEU A 103 1.56 -7.62 -2.99
CA LEU A 103 0.30 -7.07 -3.51
C LEU A 103 -0.24 -7.91 -4.67
N ILE A 104 0.63 -8.39 -5.55
CA ILE A 104 0.24 -9.31 -6.63
C ILE A 104 -0.31 -10.61 -6.04
N ASP A 105 0.31 -11.13 -4.99
CA ASP A 105 -0.17 -12.32 -4.31
C ASP A 105 -1.59 -12.12 -3.75
N GLU A 106 -1.86 -10.95 -3.17
CA GLU A 106 -3.21 -10.61 -2.71
C GLU A 106 -4.22 -10.58 -3.85
N LEU A 107 -3.84 -10.06 -5.02
CA LEU A 107 -4.72 -10.08 -6.20
C LEU A 107 -5.01 -11.50 -6.65
N LYS A 108 -4.03 -12.40 -6.59
CA LYS A 108 -4.20 -13.81 -6.98
C LYS A 108 -5.05 -14.58 -5.97
N THR A 109 -4.71 -14.51 -4.70
CA THR A 109 -5.34 -15.34 -3.66
C THR A 109 -6.60 -14.69 -3.07
N GLY A 110 -6.55 -13.41 -2.77
CA GLY A 110 -7.67 -12.68 -2.16
C GLY A 110 -8.76 -12.30 -3.16
N HIS A 111 -8.37 -12.00 -4.39
CA HIS A 111 -9.30 -11.56 -5.45
C HIS A 111 -9.41 -12.54 -6.62
N ARG A 112 -8.78 -13.70 -6.51
CA ARG A 112 -8.88 -14.82 -7.47
C ARG A 112 -8.52 -14.44 -8.91
N MET A 113 -7.53 -13.58 -9.08
CA MET A 113 -7.10 -13.15 -10.40
C MET A 113 -6.00 -14.05 -10.95
N SER A 114 -6.04 -14.32 -12.25
CA SER A 114 -4.97 -15.05 -12.95
C SER A 114 -3.78 -14.12 -13.24
N HIS A 115 -2.60 -14.70 -13.51
CA HIS A 115 -1.44 -13.92 -13.98
C HIS A 115 -1.77 -13.10 -15.22
N SER A 116 -2.58 -13.66 -16.13
CA SER A 116 -2.99 -12.95 -17.36
C SER A 116 -3.86 -11.74 -17.04
N ASP A 117 -4.82 -11.88 -16.11
CA ASP A 117 -5.69 -10.78 -15.71
C ASP A 117 -4.88 -9.65 -15.08
N ILE A 118 -3.97 -10.00 -14.17
CA ILE A 118 -3.13 -9.03 -13.48
C ILE A 118 -2.21 -8.32 -14.49
N ALA A 119 -1.57 -9.08 -15.39
CA ALA A 119 -0.68 -8.54 -16.40
C ALA A 119 -1.39 -7.55 -17.32
N ALA A 120 -2.62 -7.87 -17.73
CA ALA A 120 -3.42 -7.00 -18.57
C ALA A 120 -3.73 -5.66 -17.88
N LEU A 121 -4.16 -5.71 -16.62
CA LEU A 121 -4.47 -4.50 -15.86
C LEU A 121 -3.23 -3.66 -15.54
N LEU A 122 -2.10 -4.30 -15.27
CA LEU A 122 -0.83 -3.60 -15.02
C LEU A 122 -0.14 -3.12 -16.29
N GLU A 123 -0.61 -3.55 -17.46
CA GLU A 123 0.04 -3.27 -18.75
C GLU A 123 1.47 -3.80 -18.77
N LYS A 124 1.66 -5.01 -18.20
CA LYS A 124 2.95 -5.72 -18.16
C LYS A 124 2.80 -7.10 -18.79
N SER A 125 3.94 -7.77 -19.03
CA SER A 125 3.93 -9.14 -19.54
C SER A 125 3.55 -10.14 -18.44
N ARG A 126 3.08 -11.32 -18.84
CA ARG A 126 2.83 -12.41 -17.89
C ARG A 126 4.13 -12.81 -17.17
N SER A 127 5.25 -12.77 -17.86
CA SER A 127 6.57 -13.06 -17.28
C SER A 127 6.91 -12.09 -16.16
N TRP A 128 6.61 -10.82 -16.33
CA TRP A 128 6.82 -9.79 -15.31
C TRP A 128 6.06 -10.15 -14.03
N VAL A 129 4.78 -10.52 -14.17
CA VAL A 129 3.93 -10.93 -13.04
C VAL A 129 4.42 -12.24 -12.42
N SER A 130 4.75 -13.23 -13.25
CA SER A 130 5.22 -14.55 -12.79
C SER A 130 6.51 -14.45 -11.99
N MET A 131 7.44 -13.61 -12.40
CA MET A 131 8.69 -13.41 -11.66
C MET A 131 8.44 -12.89 -10.27
N ARG A 132 7.52 -11.94 -10.10
CA ARG A 132 7.18 -11.39 -8.79
C ARG A 132 6.44 -12.41 -7.93
N SER A 133 5.52 -13.17 -8.50
CA SER A 133 4.86 -14.29 -7.80
C SER A 133 5.89 -15.31 -7.32
N GLY A 134 6.91 -15.60 -8.12
CA GLY A 134 7.99 -16.51 -7.75
C GLY A 134 8.76 -16.08 -6.53
N VAL A 135 8.96 -14.77 -6.34
CA VAL A 135 9.64 -14.23 -5.15
C VAL A 135 8.92 -14.66 -3.87
N ILE A 136 7.59 -14.56 -3.83
CA ILE A 136 6.81 -14.97 -2.66
C ILE A 136 6.93 -16.47 -2.43
N ARG A 137 6.85 -17.28 -3.50
CA ARG A 137 6.96 -18.74 -3.41
C ARG A 137 8.32 -19.15 -2.85
N GLU A 138 9.40 -18.56 -3.34
CA GLU A 138 10.75 -18.87 -2.88
C GLU A 138 10.93 -18.52 -1.39
N MET A 139 10.37 -17.40 -0.96
CA MET A 139 10.44 -17.00 0.44
C MET A 139 9.71 -17.95 1.37
N SER A 140 8.59 -18.52 0.93
CA SER A 140 7.80 -19.45 1.76
C SER A 140 8.44 -20.83 1.88
N GLU A 141 9.45 -21.16 1.06
CA GLU A 141 10.21 -22.39 1.14
C GLU A 141 11.37 -22.33 2.15
N TYR A 142 11.68 -21.15 2.64
CA TYR A 142 12.69 -20.91 3.66
C TYR A 142 12.00 -20.64 5.00
#